data_5a7c173bac6a860eb8891dde32dc44f7
#
_entry.id   5a7c173bac6a860eb8891dde32dc44f7
#
_cell.length_a   1.000
_cell.length_b   1.000
_cell.length_c   1.000
_cell.angle_alpha   90.00
_cell.angle_beta   90.00
_cell.angle_gamma   90.00
#
_symmetry.space_group_name_H-M   'P 1'
#
loop_
_entity.id
_entity.type
_entity.pdbx_description
1 polymer ?
#
loop_
_entity_poly.entity_id
_entity_poly.type
_entity_poly.pdbx_seq_one_letter_code
_entity_poly.pdbx_strand_id
1 'polypeptide(L)'
;MSQAQQQAFDEIVSSFDTKEVSLLHGVTSSGKTEIYTKLIENYIALGKQVLYLLPEIALTTQLVSRLTKHFGDTVAVFHSKYSNNERVEVWHQVLNSSDKAQVVIGARSALFLPFNNLGLIIVDEEHEQTFKQQDPAPRYHARDAAIVLANFHNTTRANPEASGELGGAKVLLSSATPSIETYYNANSEKFGLVILKERFGKVPMPEIELVDLKDSYFRKKMKGHFSSTLIDEITETFANN
;
A
#
# COMPACT_ATOMS: atom_id res chain seq x y z
N MET A 1 4.47 14.67 9.75
CA MET A 1 5.47 13.86 9.03
C MET A 1 6.87 14.20 9.53
N SER A 2 7.79 13.22 9.55
CA SER A 2 9.24 13.46 9.75
C SER A 2 9.86 14.06 8.49
N GLN A 3 11.11 14.54 8.58
CA GLN A 3 11.81 15.08 7.41
C GLN A 3 11.95 14.04 6.28
N ALA A 4 12.28 12.77 6.62
CA ALA A 4 12.37 11.69 5.64
C ALA A 4 11.01 11.38 4.97
N GLN A 5 9.92 11.43 5.74
CA GLN A 5 8.58 11.25 5.19
C GLN A 5 8.16 12.41 4.29
N GLN A 6 8.51 13.65 4.65
CA GLN A 6 8.24 14.82 3.82
C GLN A 6 9.00 14.72 2.50
N GLN A 7 10.28 14.40 2.55
CA GLN A 7 11.08 14.19 1.34
C GLN A 7 10.48 13.10 0.45
N ALA A 8 10.12 11.94 1.00
CA ALA A 8 9.50 10.86 0.23
C ALA A 8 8.15 11.29 -0.38
N PHE A 9 7.35 12.08 0.33
CA PHE A 9 6.12 12.66 -0.19
C PHE A 9 6.39 13.57 -1.40
N ASP A 10 7.35 14.49 -1.27
CA ASP A 10 7.72 15.43 -2.33
C ASP A 10 8.28 14.69 -3.57
N GLU A 11 9.08 13.64 -3.36
CA GLU A 11 9.59 12.75 -4.42
C GLU A 11 8.45 11.99 -5.13
N ILE A 12 7.42 11.50 -4.40
CA ILE A 12 6.24 10.85 -5.01
C ILE A 12 5.50 11.86 -5.88
N VAL A 13 5.22 13.06 -5.36
CA VAL A 13 4.49 14.10 -6.10
C VAL A 13 5.25 14.45 -7.38
N SER A 14 6.55 14.74 -7.29
CA SER A 14 7.40 15.03 -8.45
C SER A 14 7.46 13.85 -9.43
N SER A 15 7.50 12.61 -8.94
CA SER A 15 7.46 11.43 -9.79
C SER A 15 6.17 11.35 -10.62
N PHE A 16 5.05 11.75 -10.04
CA PHE A 16 3.75 11.75 -10.73
C PHE A 16 3.64 12.78 -11.86
N ASP A 17 4.54 13.76 -11.95
CA ASP A 17 4.59 14.69 -13.09
C ASP A 17 4.99 13.96 -14.40
N THR A 18 5.82 12.93 -14.29
CA THR A 18 6.38 12.22 -15.45
C THR A 18 5.97 10.75 -15.53
N LYS A 19 5.50 10.16 -14.43
CA LYS A 19 5.13 8.74 -14.34
C LYS A 19 3.68 8.59 -13.89
N GLU A 20 3.02 7.56 -14.38
CA GLU A 20 1.66 7.20 -13.92
C GLU A 20 1.70 6.29 -12.69
N VAL A 21 2.78 5.52 -12.53
CA VAL A 21 2.96 4.56 -11.46
C VAL A 21 4.26 4.88 -10.71
N SER A 22 4.21 4.90 -9.39
CA SER A 22 5.38 5.04 -8.54
C SER A 22 5.41 3.94 -7.47
N LEU A 23 6.60 3.45 -7.15
CA LEU A 23 6.85 2.53 -6.05
C LEU A 23 7.41 3.29 -4.85
N LEU A 24 6.70 3.25 -3.72
CA LEU A 24 7.24 3.62 -2.42
C LEU A 24 7.82 2.36 -1.75
N HIS A 25 9.12 2.17 -1.85
CA HIS A 25 9.85 1.12 -1.15
C HIS A 25 10.25 1.63 0.24
N GLY A 26 9.43 1.34 1.22
CA GLY A 26 9.61 1.86 2.59
C GLY A 26 9.67 0.73 3.62
N VAL A 27 10.71 0.75 4.47
CA VAL A 27 10.86 -0.24 5.53
C VAL A 27 9.64 -0.32 6.45
N THR A 28 9.48 -1.45 7.13
CA THR A 28 8.40 -1.63 8.12
C THR A 28 8.50 -0.57 9.21
N SER A 29 7.37 -0.03 9.64
CA SER A 29 7.29 1.04 10.65
C SER A 29 7.96 2.37 10.24
N SER A 30 8.17 2.62 8.96
CA SER A 30 8.64 3.93 8.46
C SER A 30 7.54 5.01 8.48
N GLY A 31 6.30 4.63 8.76
CA GLY A 31 5.16 5.55 8.78
C GLY A 31 4.62 5.88 7.38
N LYS A 32 4.66 4.93 6.45
CA LYS A 32 4.08 5.06 5.10
C LYS A 32 2.65 5.61 5.12
N THR A 33 1.86 5.23 6.12
CA THR A 33 0.47 5.67 6.26
C THR A 33 0.32 7.19 6.37
N GLU A 34 1.29 7.90 6.97
CA GLU A 34 1.28 9.37 7.04
C GLU A 34 1.44 9.99 5.64
N ILE A 35 2.28 9.39 4.81
CA ILE A 35 2.47 9.80 3.41
C ILE A 35 1.18 9.58 2.63
N TYR A 36 0.52 8.41 2.80
CA TYR A 36 -0.76 8.13 2.14
C TYR A 36 -1.82 9.12 2.55
N THR A 37 -1.93 9.40 3.86
CA THR A 37 -2.90 10.38 4.38
C THR A 37 -2.73 11.74 3.69
N LYS A 38 -1.49 12.20 3.56
CA LYS A 38 -1.19 13.49 2.91
C LYS A 38 -1.48 13.49 1.42
N LEU A 39 -1.18 12.38 0.72
CA LEU A 39 -1.54 12.23 -0.70
C LEU A 39 -3.06 12.24 -0.87
N ILE A 40 -3.78 11.48 -0.04
CA ILE A 40 -5.25 11.43 -0.07
C ILE A 40 -5.84 12.83 0.13
N GLU A 41 -5.36 13.61 1.12
CA GLU A 41 -5.77 14.99 1.34
C GLU A 41 -5.64 15.86 0.07
N ASN A 42 -4.50 15.76 -0.61
CA ASN A 42 -4.26 16.52 -1.82
C ASN A 42 -5.26 16.19 -2.93
N TYR A 43 -5.54 14.89 -3.14
CA TYR A 43 -6.46 14.47 -4.19
C TYR A 43 -7.93 14.78 -3.86
N ILE A 44 -8.33 14.69 -2.59
CA ILE A 44 -9.67 15.12 -2.14
C ILE A 44 -9.84 16.63 -2.35
N ALA A 45 -8.84 17.43 -2.00
CA ALA A 45 -8.88 18.89 -2.19
C ALA A 45 -9.07 19.28 -3.66
N LEU A 46 -8.68 18.43 -4.60
CA LEU A 46 -8.91 18.56 -6.05
C LEU A 46 -10.25 18.00 -6.52
N GLY A 47 -11.12 17.56 -5.61
CA GLY A 47 -12.39 16.94 -5.92
C GLY A 47 -12.25 15.54 -6.58
N LYS A 48 -11.11 14.86 -6.40
CA LYS A 48 -10.87 13.53 -6.96
C LYS A 48 -11.28 12.44 -5.98
N GLN A 49 -11.67 11.27 -6.54
CA GLN A 49 -11.86 10.05 -5.76
C GLN A 49 -10.53 9.34 -5.57
N VAL A 50 -10.35 8.71 -4.42
CA VAL A 50 -9.16 7.92 -4.07
C VAL A 50 -9.57 6.50 -3.75
N LEU A 51 -8.88 5.52 -4.34
CA LEU A 51 -9.02 4.11 -4.00
C LEU A 51 -7.77 3.66 -3.21
N TYR A 52 -8.00 3.22 -1.96
CA TYR A 52 -6.95 2.68 -1.11
C TYR A 52 -7.15 1.18 -0.95
N LEU A 53 -6.33 0.40 -1.65
CA LEU A 53 -6.35 -1.06 -1.64
C LEU A 53 -5.43 -1.61 -0.56
N LEU A 54 -5.98 -2.53 0.21
CA LEU A 54 -5.31 -3.25 1.29
C LEU A 54 -5.52 -4.75 1.14
N PRO A 55 -4.57 -5.58 1.58
CA PRO A 55 -4.83 -7.00 1.79
C PRO A 55 -6.00 -7.20 2.75
N GLU A 56 -6.81 -8.23 2.53
CA GLU A 56 -7.99 -8.49 3.40
C GLU A 56 -7.62 -8.61 4.89
N ILE A 57 -6.44 -9.17 5.19
CA ILE A 57 -5.91 -9.29 6.56
C ILE A 57 -5.50 -7.95 7.17
N ALA A 58 -5.15 -6.97 6.35
CA ALA A 58 -4.74 -5.63 6.78
C ALA A 58 -5.93 -4.66 6.94
N LEU A 59 -7.11 -5.02 6.44
CA LEU A 59 -8.36 -4.28 6.59
C LEU A 59 -8.88 -4.41 8.02
N THR A 60 -8.07 -3.97 8.98
CA THR A 60 -8.41 -4.05 10.41
C THR A 60 -9.30 -2.88 10.82
N THR A 61 -10.15 -3.12 11.81
CA THR A 61 -10.98 -2.07 12.42
C THR A 61 -10.14 -0.87 12.88
N GLN A 62 -8.92 -1.12 13.34
CA GLN A 62 -8.01 -0.07 13.80
C GLN A 62 -7.57 0.86 12.66
N LEU A 63 -7.19 0.32 11.51
CA LEU A 63 -6.79 1.13 10.36
C LEU A 63 -7.97 1.94 9.80
N VAL A 64 -9.11 1.28 9.62
CA VAL A 64 -10.34 1.94 9.17
C VAL A 64 -10.73 3.05 10.13
N SER A 65 -10.76 2.79 11.44
CA SER A 65 -11.07 3.79 12.46
C SER A 65 -10.10 4.98 12.43
N ARG A 66 -8.81 4.74 12.22
CA ARG A 66 -7.81 5.81 12.11
C ARG A 66 -8.07 6.72 10.90
N LEU A 67 -8.36 6.13 9.75
CA LEU A 67 -8.64 6.90 8.52
C LEU A 67 -10.00 7.62 8.62
N THR A 68 -11.03 6.97 9.15
CA THR A 68 -12.34 7.60 9.39
C THR A 68 -12.23 8.74 10.40
N LYS A 69 -11.40 8.59 11.45
CA LYS A 69 -11.16 9.69 12.39
C LYS A 69 -10.49 10.90 11.73
N HIS A 70 -9.66 10.66 10.72
CA HIS A 70 -8.94 11.73 10.02
C HIS A 70 -9.79 12.40 8.93
N PHE A 71 -10.49 11.59 8.12
CA PHE A 71 -11.24 12.06 6.96
C PHE A 71 -12.75 12.19 7.20
N GLY A 72 -13.25 11.77 8.37
CA GLY A 72 -14.68 11.84 8.69
C GLY A 72 -15.56 10.99 7.78
N ASP A 73 -16.69 11.55 7.40
CA ASP A 73 -17.73 10.88 6.61
C ASP A 73 -17.37 10.72 5.12
N THR A 74 -16.19 11.17 4.69
CA THR A 74 -15.75 11.03 3.28
C THR A 74 -15.19 9.64 2.97
N VAL A 75 -15.02 8.79 4.00
CA VAL A 75 -14.48 7.44 3.88
C VAL A 75 -15.58 6.42 3.72
N ALA A 76 -15.57 5.71 2.60
CA ALA A 76 -16.37 4.52 2.39
C ALA A 76 -15.49 3.26 2.47
N VAL A 77 -15.98 2.22 3.13
CA VAL A 77 -15.29 0.93 3.23
C VAL A 77 -16.02 -0.10 2.39
N PHE A 78 -15.28 -0.81 1.51
CA PHE A 78 -15.83 -1.86 0.68
C PHE A 78 -15.17 -3.20 1.01
N HIS A 79 -15.91 -4.05 1.71
CA HIS A 79 -15.38 -5.30 2.24
C HIS A 79 -16.32 -6.48 1.97
N SER A 80 -15.76 -7.67 1.74
CA SER A 80 -16.51 -8.91 1.51
C SER A 80 -17.40 -9.34 2.68
N LYS A 81 -17.09 -8.90 3.91
CA LYS A 81 -17.90 -9.17 5.12
C LYS A 81 -19.13 -8.28 5.28
N TYR A 82 -19.24 -7.22 4.49
CA TYR A 82 -20.42 -6.36 4.54
C TYR A 82 -21.61 -7.03 3.86
N SER A 83 -22.81 -6.72 4.36
CA SER A 83 -24.05 -7.18 3.75
C SER A 83 -24.18 -6.68 2.30
N ASN A 84 -24.99 -7.35 1.51
CA ASN A 84 -25.22 -6.92 0.13
C ASN A 84 -25.78 -5.49 0.07
N ASN A 85 -26.62 -5.08 1.02
CA ASN A 85 -27.20 -3.73 1.05
C ASN A 85 -26.14 -2.67 1.29
N GLU A 86 -25.24 -2.87 2.25
CA GLU A 86 -24.12 -1.95 2.50
C GLU A 86 -23.19 -1.83 1.28
N ARG A 87 -22.92 -2.95 0.61
CA ARG A 87 -22.12 -2.96 -0.62
C ARG A 87 -22.79 -2.20 -1.77
N VAL A 88 -24.10 -2.34 -1.92
CA VAL A 88 -24.89 -1.60 -2.92
C VAL A 88 -24.90 -0.11 -2.59
N GLU A 89 -25.01 0.26 -1.31
CA GLU A 89 -24.95 1.66 -0.90
C GLU A 89 -23.61 2.30 -1.28
N VAL A 90 -22.48 1.66 -0.92
CA VAL A 90 -21.16 2.13 -1.31
C VAL A 90 -21.02 2.23 -2.83
N TRP A 91 -21.53 1.25 -3.58
CA TRP A 91 -21.51 1.27 -5.04
C TRP A 91 -22.22 2.51 -5.60
N HIS A 92 -23.42 2.84 -5.08
CA HIS A 92 -24.16 4.04 -5.49
C HIS A 92 -23.44 5.35 -5.09
N GLN A 93 -22.83 5.38 -3.90
CA GLN A 93 -22.08 6.55 -3.43
C GLN A 93 -20.86 6.80 -4.35
N VAL A 94 -20.14 5.76 -4.75
CA VAL A 94 -19.00 5.88 -5.67
C VAL A 94 -19.46 6.32 -7.06
N LEU A 95 -20.53 5.70 -7.61
CA LEU A 95 -21.08 6.03 -8.93
C LEU A 95 -21.52 7.50 -9.02
N ASN A 96 -22.13 8.01 -7.96
CA ASN A 96 -22.64 9.36 -7.93
C ASN A 96 -21.58 10.39 -7.48
N SER A 97 -20.32 9.99 -7.31
CA SER A 97 -19.24 10.84 -6.79
C SER A 97 -19.64 11.56 -5.49
N SER A 98 -20.32 10.83 -4.60
CA SER A 98 -20.81 11.39 -3.33
C SER A 98 -19.62 11.78 -2.44
N ASP A 99 -19.78 12.88 -1.69
CA ASP A 99 -18.81 13.31 -0.67
C ASP A 99 -18.54 12.22 0.36
N LYS A 100 -19.47 11.28 0.57
CA LYS A 100 -19.32 10.13 1.47
C LYS A 100 -18.44 9.01 0.92
N ALA A 101 -17.99 9.09 -0.33
CA ALA A 101 -17.15 8.09 -0.99
C ALA A 101 -16.02 8.73 -1.80
N GLN A 102 -15.44 9.80 -1.26
CA GLN A 102 -14.24 10.40 -1.84
C GLN A 102 -13.01 9.51 -1.60
N VAL A 103 -12.94 8.83 -0.45
CA VAL A 103 -11.93 7.84 -0.14
C VAL A 103 -12.59 6.48 0.00
N VAL A 104 -12.29 5.57 -0.89
CA VAL A 104 -12.76 4.19 -0.82
C VAL A 104 -11.63 3.30 -0.33
N ILE A 105 -11.83 2.65 0.81
CA ILE A 105 -10.91 1.67 1.36
C ILE A 105 -11.48 0.28 1.09
N GLY A 106 -10.67 -0.60 0.52
CA GLY A 106 -11.16 -1.94 0.24
C GLY A 106 -10.08 -2.95 -0.11
N ALA A 107 -10.51 -4.20 -0.22
CA ALA A 107 -9.70 -5.28 -0.76
C ALA A 107 -9.77 -5.27 -2.30
N ARG A 108 -9.16 -6.25 -2.94
CA ARG A 108 -9.09 -6.39 -4.41
C ARG A 108 -10.41 -6.16 -5.16
N SER A 109 -11.56 -6.52 -4.57
CA SER A 109 -12.87 -6.36 -5.21
C SER A 109 -13.32 -4.91 -5.34
N ALA A 110 -12.75 -3.98 -4.56
CA ALA A 110 -13.06 -2.56 -4.64
C ALA A 110 -12.60 -1.92 -5.97
N LEU A 111 -11.71 -2.57 -6.71
CA LEU A 111 -11.31 -2.16 -8.06
C LEU A 111 -12.48 -2.08 -9.06
N PHE A 112 -13.54 -2.83 -8.84
CA PHE A 112 -14.69 -2.89 -9.75
C PHE A 112 -15.82 -1.92 -9.38
N LEU A 113 -15.58 -1.02 -8.44
CA LEU A 113 -16.51 0.05 -8.15
C LEU A 113 -16.52 1.09 -9.28
N PRO A 114 -17.67 1.71 -9.55
CA PRO A 114 -17.88 2.60 -10.69
C PRO A 114 -17.35 4.02 -10.41
N PHE A 115 -16.03 4.16 -10.32
CA PHE A 115 -15.42 5.47 -10.11
C PHE A 115 -15.65 6.40 -11.31
N ASN A 116 -16.10 7.62 -11.03
CA ASN A 116 -16.28 8.65 -12.05
C ASN A 116 -15.14 9.66 -12.10
N ASN A 117 -14.51 9.94 -10.96
CA ASN A 117 -13.46 10.94 -10.86
C ASN A 117 -12.23 10.42 -10.10
N LEU A 118 -11.80 9.19 -10.44
CA LEU A 118 -10.63 8.56 -9.82
C LEU A 118 -9.37 9.36 -10.15
N GLY A 119 -8.63 9.75 -9.11
CA GLY A 119 -7.38 10.48 -9.23
C GLY A 119 -6.18 9.74 -8.66
N LEU A 120 -6.39 8.89 -7.65
CA LEU A 120 -5.30 8.17 -7.00
C LEU A 120 -5.74 6.74 -6.65
N ILE A 121 -4.86 5.79 -6.93
CA ILE A 121 -4.96 4.43 -6.40
C ILE A 121 -3.73 4.15 -5.56
N ILE A 122 -3.92 3.80 -4.30
CA ILE A 122 -2.85 3.32 -3.42
C ILE A 122 -3.00 1.82 -3.26
N VAL A 123 -1.96 1.06 -3.52
CA VAL A 123 -1.89 -0.38 -3.28
C VAL A 123 -0.84 -0.63 -2.21
N ASP A 124 -1.29 -0.79 -0.97
CA ASP A 124 -0.39 -1.04 0.15
C ASP A 124 -0.09 -2.53 0.29
N GLU A 125 1.15 -2.85 0.66
CA GLU A 125 1.68 -4.22 0.67
C GLU A 125 1.45 -4.94 -0.68
N GLU A 126 1.83 -4.28 -1.79
CA GLU A 126 1.54 -4.70 -3.18
C GLU A 126 2.01 -6.12 -3.51
N HIS A 127 2.98 -6.64 -2.74
CA HIS A 127 3.54 -7.98 -2.88
C HIS A 127 2.62 -9.09 -2.36
N GLU A 128 1.57 -8.72 -1.59
CA GLU A 128 0.72 -9.68 -0.90
C GLU A 128 -0.05 -10.58 -1.87
N GLN A 129 0.04 -11.90 -1.63
CA GLN A 129 -0.58 -12.90 -2.51
C GLN A 129 -2.11 -12.84 -2.53
N THR A 130 -2.74 -12.28 -1.50
CA THR A 130 -4.20 -12.11 -1.42
C THR A 130 -4.75 -11.16 -2.48
N PHE A 131 -3.89 -10.32 -3.08
CA PHE A 131 -4.25 -9.52 -4.25
C PHE A 131 -4.44 -10.35 -5.53
N LYS A 132 -3.95 -11.59 -5.57
CA LYS A 132 -4.21 -12.52 -6.67
C LYS A 132 -5.52 -13.24 -6.44
N GLN A 133 -6.47 -13.12 -7.39
CA GLN A 133 -7.66 -13.95 -7.40
C GLN A 133 -7.30 -15.36 -7.90
N GLN A 134 -7.52 -16.37 -7.06
CA GLN A 134 -7.26 -17.75 -7.41
C GLN A 134 -8.47 -18.39 -8.08
N ASP A 135 -9.66 -18.17 -7.51
CA ASP A 135 -10.93 -18.67 -7.98
C ASP A 135 -12.06 -17.70 -7.57
N PRO A 136 -13.10 -17.50 -8.40
CA PRO A 136 -13.25 -17.97 -9.78
C PRO A 136 -12.41 -17.19 -10.80
N ALA A 137 -12.44 -17.62 -12.05
CA ALA A 137 -11.97 -16.78 -13.16
C ALA A 137 -12.86 -15.51 -13.32
N PRO A 138 -12.30 -14.38 -13.82
CA PRO A 138 -10.92 -14.17 -14.27
C PRO A 138 -9.94 -14.07 -13.09
N ARG A 139 -8.76 -14.72 -13.24
CA ARG A 139 -7.71 -14.77 -12.22
C ARG A 139 -6.78 -13.57 -12.32
N TYR A 140 -7.30 -12.37 -12.07
CA TYR A 140 -6.53 -11.12 -12.11
C TYR A 140 -5.67 -10.95 -10.86
N HIS A 141 -4.66 -10.08 -10.96
CA HIS A 141 -3.92 -9.54 -9.82
C HIS A 141 -4.35 -8.08 -9.60
N ALA A 142 -4.73 -7.73 -8.37
CA ALA A 142 -5.30 -6.41 -8.10
C ALA A 142 -4.30 -5.26 -8.35
N ARG A 143 -3.00 -5.46 -8.06
CA ARG A 143 -1.94 -4.51 -8.40
C ARG A 143 -1.94 -4.18 -9.90
N ASP A 144 -1.94 -5.20 -10.74
CA ASP A 144 -1.87 -5.02 -12.19
C ASP A 144 -3.17 -4.44 -12.73
N ALA A 145 -4.30 -4.88 -12.19
CA ALA A 145 -5.62 -4.35 -12.53
C ALA A 145 -5.79 -2.87 -12.10
N ALA A 146 -5.15 -2.45 -11.00
CA ALA A 146 -5.13 -1.04 -10.57
C ALA A 146 -4.42 -0.14 -11.60
N ILE A 147 -3.30 -0.60 -12.15
CA ILE A 147 -2.58 0.11 -13.21
C ILE A 147 -3.45 0.23 -14.48
N VAL A 148 -4.13 -0.86 -14.86
CA VAL A 148 -5.04 -0.85 -16.00
C VAL A 148 -6.23 0.09 -15.76
N LEU A 149 -6.80 0.09 -14.55
CA LEU A 149 -7.90 0.98 -14.17
C LEU A 149 -7.48 2.45 -14.26
N ALA A 150 -6.30 2.80 -13.74
CA ALA A 150 -5.77 4.16 -13.84
C ALA A 150 -5.61 4.58 -15.31
N ASN A 151 -5.01 3.73 -16.14
CA ASN A 151 -4.83 3.99 -17.56
C ASN A 151 -6.20 4.16 -18.28
N PHE A 152 -7.19 3.34 -17.94
CA PHE A 152 -8.55 3.47 -18.49
C PHE A 152 -9.14 4.86 -18.16
N HIS A 153 -9.00 5.34 -16.92
CA HIS A 153 -9.44 6.69 -16.54
C HIS A 153 -8.67 7.79 -17.28
N ASN A 154 -7.40 7.58 -17.60
CA ASN A 154 -6.58 8.53 -18.33
C ASN A 154 -6.95 8.62 -19.81
N THR A 155 -7.29 7.49 -20.44
CA THR A 155 -7.59 7.42 -21.87
C THR A 155 -9.04 7.77 -22.21
N THR A 156 -10.01 7.41 -21.36
CA THR A 156 -11.44 7.68 -21.61
C THR A 156 -11.84 9.13 -21.35
N ARG A 157 -11.05 9.86 -20.56
CA ARG A 157 -11.23 11.30 -20.31
C ARG A 157 -10.42 12.15 -21.28
N ALA A 158 -10.54 11.89 -22.57
CA ALA A 158 -9.88 12.65 -23.63
C ALA A 158 -10.35 14.11 -23.77
N ASN A 159 -10.82 14.75 -22.70
CA ASN A 159 -11.07 16.18 -22.64
C ASN A 159 -9.95 16.82 -21.81
N PRO A 160 -8.91 17.42 -22.43
CA PRO A 160 -7.78 18.02 -21.74
C PRO A 160 -8.19 19.17 -20.79
N GLU A 161 -9.34 19.77 -21.03
CA GLU A 161 -9.87 20.88 -20.22
C GLU A 161 -10.48 20.44 -18.88
N ALA A 162 -10.78 19.15 -18.70
CA ALA A 162 -11.31 18.59 -17.45
C ALA A 162 -10.21 18.00 -16.54
N SER A 163 -8.99 17.85 -17.03
CA SER A 163 -7.82 17.47 -16.24
C SER A 163 -7.24 18.74 -15.60
N GLY A 164 -7.62 19.04 -14.36
CA GLY A 164 -6.91 20.03 -13.57
C GLY A 164 -5.40 19.73 -13.51
N GLU A 165 -4.62 20.63 -12.92
CA GLU A 165 -3.14 20.63 -12.88
C GLU A 165 -2.45 19.31 -12.46
N LEU A 166 -3.17 18.34 -11.90
CA LEU A 166 -2.69 17.00 -11.54
C LEU A 166 -3.24 15.90 -12.47
N GLY A 167 -3.17 16.03 -13.79
CA GLY A 167 -3.35 14.97 -14.79
C GLY A 167 -4.36 13.86 -14.48
N GLY A 168 -4.22 12.70 -15.14
CA GLY A 168 -5.07 11.51 -14.94
C GLY A 168 -4.83 10.78 -13.62
N ALA A 169 -5.48 9.63 -13.45
CA ALA A 169 -5.34 8.78 -12.26
C ALA A 169 -3.89 8.27 -12.10
N LYS A 170 -3.35 8.38 -10.91
CA LYS A 170 -2.01 7.94 -10.53
C LYS A 170 -2.08 6.69 -9.66
N VAL A 171 -1.03 5.86 -9.70
CA VAL A 171 -0.93 4.65 -8.89
C VAL A 171 0.30 4.70 -8.01
N LEU A 172 0.10 4.60 -6.71
CA LEU A 172 1.17 4.39 -5.74
C LEU A 172 1.17 2.92 -5.32
N LEU A 173 2.18 2.18 -5.71
CA LEU A 173 2.48 0.86 -5.18
C LEU A 173 3.37 1.03 -3.96
N SER A 174 3.12 0.31 -2.89
CA SER A 174 3.90 0.44 -1.67
C SER A 174 4.15 -0.90 -1.00
N SER A 175 5.37 -1.09 -0.55
CA SER A 175 5.79 -2.28 0.19
C SER A 175 7.13 -2.08 0.91
N ALA A 176 7.36 -2.85 1.97
CA ALA A 176 8.69 -3.03 2.56
C ALA A 176 9.51 -4.09 1.78
N THR A 177 8.83 -5.00 1.13
CA THR A 177 9.39 -6.12 0.36
C THR A 177 8.71 -6.20 -1.00
N PRO A 178 8.96 -5.24 -1.92
CA PRO A 178 8.26 -5.19 -3.20
C PRO A 178 8.46 -6.47 -4.01
N SER A 179 7.45 -6.79 -4.83
CA SER A 179 7.55 -7.90 -5.76
C SER A 179 8.69 -7.66 -6.77
N ILE A 180 9.26 -8.75 -7.28
CA ILE A 180 10.37 -8.66 -8.24
C ILE A 180 9.96 -7.85 -9.48
N GLU A 181 8.75 -8.03 -9.97
CA GLU A 181 8.20 -7.33 -11.13
C GLU A 181 8.09 -5.82 -10.89
N THR A 182 7.54 -5.43 -9.74
CA THR A 182 7.40 -4.01 -9.36
C THR A 182 8.77 -3.36 -9.18
N TYR A 183 9.67 -4.04 -8.48
CA TYR A 183 11.02 -3.56 -8.23
C TYR A 183 11.83 -3.42 -9.53
N TYR A 184 11.72 -4.40 -10.44
CA TYR A 184 12.35 -4.34 -11.76
C TYR A 184 11.81 -3.17 -12.59
N ASN A 185 10.48 -2.97 -12.63
CA ASN A 185 9.88 -1.85 -13.36
C ASN A 185 10.29 -0.49 -12.79
N ALA A 186 10.49 -0.39 -11.47
CA ALA A 186 10.96 0.83 -10.83
C ALA A 186 12.45 1.10 -11.15
N ASN A 187 13.32 0.07 -11.07
CA ASN A 187 14.74 0.20 -11.40
C ASN A 187 15.01 0.45 -12.90
N SER A 188 14.12 -0.02 -13.79
CA SER A 188 14.21 0.24 -15.23
C SER A 188 13.57 1.57 -15.64
N GLU A 189 13.26 2.44 -14.66
CA GLU A 189 12.65 3.77 -14.86
C GLU A 189 11.27 3.74 -15.54
N LYS A 190 10.64 2.58 -15.68
CA LYS A 190 9.26 2.46 -16.14
C LYS A 190 8.28 3.01 -15.11
N PHE A 191 8.53 2.75 -13.82
CA PHE A 191 7.85 3.35 -12.68
C PHE A 191 8.76 4.34 -11.97
N GLY A 192 8.18 5.27 -11.22
CA GLY A 192 8.93 6.06 -10.25
C GLY A 192 9.42 5.19 -9.10
N LEU A 193 10.56 5.52 -8.52
CA LEU A 193 11.12 4.83 -7.35
C LEU A 193 11.38 5.84 -6.25
N VAL A 194 10.72 5.67 -5.11
CA VAL A 194 10.95 6.45 -3.89
C VAL A 194 11.33 5.49 -2.76
N ILE A 195 12.42 5.77 -2.06
CA ILE A 195 12.95 4.88 -1.03
C ILE A 195 12.89 5.55 0.34
N LEU A 196 12.16 4.93 1.27
CA LEU A 196 12.06 5.38 2.66
C LEU A 196 12.78 4.39 3.58
N LYS A 197 14.06 4.66 3.87
CA LYS A 197 14.96 3.73 4.60
C LYS A 197 14.83 3.79 6.12
N GLU A 198 14.34 4.90 6.67
CA GLU A 198 14.34 5.14 8.10
C GLU A 198 13.01 4.69 8.73
N ARG A 199 13.10 4.03 9.88
CA ARG A 199 11.92 3.79 10.73
C ARG A 199 11.51 5.07 11.44
N PHE A 200 10.21 5.23 11.64
CA PHE A 200 9.71 6.34 12.45
C PHE A 200 10.31 6.28 13.86
N GLY A 201 10.75 7.42 14.39
CA GLY A 201 11.41 7.50 15.69
C GLY A 201 12.88 7.04 15.68
N LYS A 202 13.47 6.80 14.49
CA LYS A 202 14.88 6.35 14.33
C LYS A 202 15.20 5.06 15.11
N VAL A 203 14.18 4.21 15.27
CA VAL A 203 14.38 2.88 15.87
C VAL A 203 15.31 2.06 14.96
N PRO A 204 16.46 1.58 15.46
CA PRO A 204 17.39 0.82 14.65
C PRO A 204 16.76 -0.49 14.14
N MET A 205 17.25 -0.99 13.03
CA MET A 205 16.92 -2.35 12.58
C MET A 205 17.52 -3.34 13.59
N PRO A 206 16.84 -4.50 13.81
CA PRO A 206 17.43 -5.54 14.64
C PRO A 206 18.74 -6.01 14.01
N GLU A 207 19.69 -6.31 14.84
CA GLU A 207 20.91 -6.99 14.41
C GLU A 207 20.58 -8.42 13.99
N ILE A 208 21.12 -8.85 12.85
CA ILE A 208 20.87 -10.20 12.31
C ILE A 208 22.18 -10.97 12.33
N GLU A 209 22.24 -11.99 13.16
CA GLU A 209 23.37 -12.93 13.20
C GLU A 209 23.03 -14.15 12.35
N LEU A 210 23.94 -14.49 11.41
CA LEU A 210 23.84 -15.68 10.58
C LEU A 210 24.64 -16.81 11.20
N VAL A 211 23.97 -17.89 11.58
CA VAL A 211 24.59 -19.07 12.17
C VAL A 211 24.60 -20.23 11.17
N ASP A 212 25.81 -20.72 10.83
CA ASP A 212 25.95 -21.93 10.03
C ASP A 212 25.61 -23.16 10.89
N LEU A 213 24.42 -23.72 10.65
CA LEU A 213 23.95 -24.91 11.38
C LEU A 213 24.77 -26.15 11.03
N LYS A 214 25.36 -26.24 9.82
CA LYS A 214 26.19 -27.36 9.43
C LYS A 214 27.51 -27.37 10.21
N ASP A 215 28.17 -26.23 10.31
CA ASP A 215 29.38 -26.04 11.13
C ASP A 215 29.07 -26.27 12.62
N SER A 216 27.97 -25.74 13.11
CA SER A 216 27.50 -25.95 14.49
C SER A 216 27.25 -27.40 14.81
N TYR A 217 26.70 -28.19 13.87
CA TYR A 217 26.48 -29.61 14.01
C TYR A 217 27.82 -30.39 14.08
N PHE A 218 28.76 -30.12 13.18
CA PHE A 218 30.08 -30.75 13.19
C PHE A 218 30.87 -30.44 14.44
N ARG A 219 30.74 -29.23 14.98
CA ARG A 219 31.39 -28.84 16.24
C ARG A 219 30.65 -29.28 17.49
N LYS A 220 29.56 -30.04 17.36
CA LYS A 220 28.72 -30.52 18.48
C LYS A 220 28.13 -29.36 19.32
N LYS A 221 27.89 -28.21 18.69
CA LYS A 221 27.28 -27.00 19.29
C LYS A 221 25.77 -26.95 19.01
N MET A 222 25.12 -28.08 18.96
CA MET A 222 23.69 -28.20 18.75
C MET A 222 23.04 -28.91 19.96
N LYS A 223 21.86 -28.36 20.36
CA LYS A 223 20.98 -29.04 21.33
C LYS A 223 19.66 -29.35 20.63
N GLY A 224 19.50 -30.60 20.21
CA GLY A 224 18.43 -30.97 19.29
C GLY A 224 18.58 -30.26 17.95
N HIS A 225 17.58 -29.46 17.55
CA HIS A 225 17.57 -28.70 16.30
C HIS A 225 18.06 -27.25 16.45
N PHE A 226 18.48 -26.84 17.64
CA PHE A 226 18.87 -25.47 17.94
C PHE A 226 20.38 -25.34 18.10
N SER A 227 20.97 -24.27 17.57
CA SER A 227 22.37 -23.93 17.83
C SER A 227 22.58 -23.42 19.25
N SER A 228 23.79 -23.59 19.79
CA SER A 228 24.14 -23.00 21.10
C SER A 228 23.97 -21.50 21.09
N THR A 229 24.37 -20.82 20.03
CA THR A 229 24.19 -19.37 19.86
C THR A 229 22.73 -18.95 20.08
N LEU A 230 21.78 -19.61 19.39
CA LEU A 230 20.36 -19.29 19.57
C LEU A 230 19.88 -19.51 21.01
N ILE A 231 20.36 -20.58 21.68
CA ILE A 231 19.97 -20.88 23.06
C ILE A 231 20.54 -19.83 24.01
N ASP A 232 21.79 -19.42 23.79
CA ASP A 232 22.47 -18.41 24.59
C ASP A 232 21.77 -17.06 24.48
N GLU A 233 21.43 -16.60 23.25
CA GLU A 233 20.67 -15.38 22.98
C GLU A 233 19.27 -15.39 23.62
N ILE A 234 18.56 -16.50 23.52
CA ILE A 234 17.25 -16.64 24.17
C ILE A 234 17.40 -16.55 25.69
N THR A 235 18.41 -17.22 26.25
CA THR A 235 18.65 -17.24 27.70
C THR A 235 19.00 -15.84 28.21
N GLU A 236 19.84 -15.11 27.49
CA GLU A 236 20.21 -13.74 27.84
C GLU A 236 19.00 -12.79 27.73
N THR A 237 18.17 -12.93 26.71
CA THR A 237 16.95 -12.13 26.56
C THR A 237 15.97 -12.34 27.71
N PHE A 238 15.81 -13.59 28.20
CA PHE A 238 14.97 -13.88 29.36
C PHE A 238 15.57 -13.41 30.67
N ALA A 239 16.90 -13.34 30.79
CA ALA A 239 17.56 -12.85 32.01
C ALA A 239 17.50 -11.33 32.15
N ASN A 240 17.36 -10.60 31.03
CA ASN A 240 17.36 -9.14 30.97
C ASN A 240 15.95 -8.52 30.96
N ASN A 241 14.88 -9.32 30.93
CA ASN A 241 13.47 -8.94 31.04
C ASN A 241 12.86 -9.38 32.37
#